data_8fe3c969bfe90261ab78ee5632df8fdc
#
_entry.id   8fe3c969bfe90261ab78ee5632df8fdc
#
_cell.length_a   1.000
_cell.length_b   1.000
_cell.length_c   1.000
_cell.angle_alpha   90.00
_cell.angle_beta   90.00
_cell.angle_gamma   90.00
#
_symmetry.space_group_name_H-M   'P 1'
#
loop_
_entity.id
_entity.type
_entity.pdbx_description
1 polymer ?
#
loop_
_entity_poly.entity_id
_entity_poly.type
_entity_poly.pdbx_seq_one_letter_code
_entity_poly.pdbx_strand_id
1 'polypeptide(L)' 'MTYEEYRAQLDKALEEVDWMHPRDRNGPAYRVIARAAADRSLTTDEWGKLHEEFYRRTAQ' A
#
# COMPACT_ATOMS: atom_id res chain seq x y z
N MET A 1 -6.81 -12.17 3.68
CA MET A 1 -7.44 -10.84 3.73
C MET A 1 -7.93 -10.45 2.34
N THR A 2 -8.97 -9.64 2.29
CA THR A 2 -9.52 -9.18 1.02
C THR A 2 -8.78 -7.95 0.52
N TYR A 3 -9.00 -7.62 -0.75
CA TYR A 3 -8.46 -6.40 -1.33
C TYR A 3 -8.88 -5.16 -0.54
N GLU A 4 -10.16 -5.10 -0.13
CA GLU A 4 -10.68 -3.96 0.60
C GLU A 4 -9.98 -3.78 1.95
N GLU A 5 -9.66 -4.88 2.61
CA GLU A 5 -8.95 -4.81 3.88
C GLU A 5 -7.52 -4.29 3.69
N TYR A 6 -6.83 -4.76 2.65
CA TYR A 6 -5.49 -4.27 2.34
C TYR A 6 -5.54 -2.81 1.93
N ARG A 7 -6.55 -2.42 1.15
CA ARG A 7 -6.70 -1.04 0.74
C ARG A 7 -6.88 -0.13 1.95
N ALA A 8 -7.69 -0.53 2.91
CA ALA A 8 -7.90 0.24 4.13
C ALA A 8 -6.60 0.35 4.93
N GLN A 9 -5.84 -0.74 5.04
CA GLN A 9 -4.56 -0.70 5.74
C GLN A 9 -3.56 0.21 5.04
N LEU A 10 -3.53 0.16 3.71
CA LEU A 10 -2.64 1.01 2.93
C LEU A 10 -2.99 2.49 3.13
N ASP A 11 -4.27 2.82 3.04
CA ASP A 11 -4.72 4.19 3.24
C ASP A 11 -4.34 4.70 4.63
N LYS A 12 -4.55 3.88 5.65
CA LYS A 12 -4.21 4.25 7.01
C LYS A 12 -2.70 4.45 7.18
N ALA A 13 -1.91 3.55 6.64
CA ALA A 13 -0.46 3.65 6.73
C ALA A 13 0.06 4.91 6.04
N LEU A 14 -0.51 5.25 4.90
CA LEU A 14 -0.11 6.46 4.17
C LEU A 14 -0.55 7.73 4.89
N GLU A 15 -1.73 7.72 5.51
CA GLU A 15 -2.19 8.85 6.30
C GLU A 15 -1.26 9.14 7.48
N GLU A 16 -0.81 8.09 8.15
CA GLU A 16 0.06 8.24 9.32
C GLU A 16 1.39 8.90 8.98
N VAL A 17 1.83 8.80 7.73
CA VAL A 17 3.12 9.37 7.30
C VAL A 17 2.95 10.48 6.26
N ASP A 18 1.75 10.98 6.09
CA ASP A 18 1.45 11.98 5.06
C ASP A 18 2.19 13.30 5.28
N TRP A 19 2.55 13.61 6.53
CA TRP A 19 3.32 14.80 6.88
C TRP A 19 4.80 14.68 6.54
N MET A 20 5.26 13.46 6.21
CA MET A 20 6.67 13.21 5.92
C MET A 20 6.98 13.47 4.44
N HIS A 21 8.26 13.66 4.16
CA HIS A 21 8.70 13.75 2.77
C HIS A 21 8.33 12.47 2.01
N PRO A 22 7.90 12.56 0.75
CA PRO A 22 7.47 11.37 0.00
C PRO A 22 8.44 10.19 0.04
N ARG A 23 9.74 10.44 -0.03
CA ARG A 23 10.73 9.37 0.01
C ARG A 23 10.77 8.64 1.36
N ASP A 24 10.26 9.27 2.41
CA ASP A 24 10.27 8.70 3.76
C ASP A 24 8.95 8.07 4.13
N ARG A 25 7.96 8.11 3.23
CA ARG A 25 6.61 7.62 3.51
C ARG A 25 6.42 6.13 3.31
N ASN A 26 7.40 5.45 2.70
CA ASN A 26 7.16 4.11 2.21
C ASN A 26 7.29 2.98 3.24
N GLY A 27 7.80 3.26 4.45
CA GLY A 27 8.04 2.22 5.44
C GLY A 27 6.82 1.38 5.81
N PRO A 28 5.81 1.95 6.50
CA PRO A 28 4.62 1.20 6.87
C PRO A 28 3.81 0.73 5.67
N ALA A 29 3.67 1.57 4.66
CA ALA A 29 2.91 1.23 3.46
C ALA A 29 3.57 0.11 2.68
N TYR A 30 4.90 0.09 2.62
CA TYR A 30 5.62 -0.98 1.94
C TYR A 30 5.34 -2.33 2.58
N ARG A 31 5.20 -2.37 3.91
CA ARG A 31 4.86 -3.61 4.61
C ARG A 31 3.50 -4.14 4.18
N VAL A 32 2.54 -3.26 3.97
CA VAL A 32 1.21 -3.66 3.49
C VAL A 32 1.32 -4.25 2.08
N ILE A 33 2.06 -3.59 1.21
CA ILE A 33 2.27 -4.05 -0.17
C ILE A 33 2.98 -5.41 -0.19
N ALA A 34 4.02 -5.57 0.62
CA ALA A 34 4.76 -6.83 0.69
C ALA A 34 3.88 -7.98 1.19
N ARG A 35 3.05 -7.70 2.19
CA ARG A 35 2.13 -8.70 2.72
C ARG A 35 1.08 -9.09 1.67
N ALA A 36 0.56 -8.09 0.96
CA ALA A 36 -0.42 -8.32 -0.10
C ALA A 36 0.18 -9.15 -1.24
N ALA A 37 1.44 -8.90 -1.58
CA ALA A 37 2.11 -9.65 -2.63
C ALA A 37 2.22 -11.14 -2.30
N ALA A 38 2.33 -11.47 -1.02
CA ALA A 38 2.43 -12.86 -0.57
C ALA A 38 1.06 -13.51 -0.33
N ASP A 39 -0.02 -12.74 -0.36
CA ASP A 39 -1.35 -13.24 -0.05
C ASP A 39 -2.02 -13.78 -1.31
N ARG A 40 -2.30 -15.08 -1.29
CA ARG A 40 -2.89 -15.76 -2.44
C ARG A 40 -4.38 -15.46 -2.62
N SER A 41 -5.01 -14.82 -1.65
CA SER A 41 -6.42 -14.46 -1.79
C SER A 41 -6.62 -13.25 -2.71
N LEU A 42 -5.55 -12.54 -3.06
CA LEU A 42 -5.61 -11.43 -3.98
C LEU A 42 -5.30 -11.87 -5.40
N THR A 43 -6.02 -11.29 -6.37
CA THR A 43 -5.69 -11.48 -7.77
C THR A 43 -4.53 -10.55 -8.14
N THR A 44 -3.90 -10.85 -9.28
CA THR A 44 -2.83 -10.00 -9.80
C THR A 44 -3.32 -8.57 -10.03
N ASP A 45 -4.55 -8.43 -10.55
CA ASP A 45 -5.12 -7.11 -10.79
C ASP A 45 -5.33 -6.33 -9.50
N GLU A 46 -5.81 -7.01 -8.46
CA GLU A 46 -6.03 -6.37 -7.16
C GLU A 46 -4.72 -5.90 -6.56
N TRP A 47 -3.71 -6.75 -6.58
CA TRP A 47 -2.39 -6.37 -6.08
C TRP A 47 -1.82 -5.20 -6.89
N GLY A 48 -2.00 -5.24 -8.20
CA GLY A 48 -1.53 -4.17 -9.08
C GLY A 48 -2.13 -2.82 -8.73
N LYS A 49 -3.43 -2.81 -8.38
CA LYS A 49 -4.11 -1.58 -7.97
C LYS A 49 -3.54 -1.04 -6.67
N LEU A 50 -3.26 -1.92 -5.70
CA LEU A 50 -2.65 -1.51 -4.44
C LEU A 50 -1.27 -0.91 -4.68
N HIS A 51 -0.48 -1.57 -5.51
CA HIS A 51 0.88 -1.13 -5.81
C HIS A 51 0.88 0.22 -6.54
N GLU A 52 -0.05 0.40 -7.46
CA GLU A 52 -0.20 1.65 -8.20
C GLU A 52 -0.55 2.80 -7.25
N GLU A 53 -1.49 2.56 -6.34
CA GLU A 53 -1.87 3.57 -5.35
C GLU A 53 -0.70 3.92 -4.44
N PHE A 54 0.05 2.92 -4.01
CA PHE A 54 1.24 3.11 -3.19
C PHE A 54 2.26 3.99 -3.93
N TYR A 55 2.54 3.67 -5.17
CA TYR A 55 3.49 4.43 -5.99
C TYR A 55 3.04 5.87 -6.16
N ARG A 56 1.78 6.05 -6.49
CA ARG A 56 1.25 7.40 -6.74
C ARG A 56 1.37 8.29 -5.50
N ARG A 57 1.15 7.72 -4.32
CA ARG A 57 1.16 8.50 -3.09
C ARG A 57 2.53 8.64 -2.45
N THR A 58 3.50 7.84 -2.87
CA THR A 58 4.87 7.93 -2.36
C THR A 58 5.84 8.51 -3.37
N ALA A 59 5.46 8.60 -4.63
CA ALA A 59 6.29 9.23 -5.66
C ALA A 59 6.28 10.75 -5.52
N GLN A 60 7.34 11.35 -5.95
CA GLN A 60 7.45 12.81 -5.98
C GLN A 60 6.91 13.35 -7.29
#